data_1044155042575a96b21f1c42ecaac01f
#
_entry.id   1044155042575a96b21f1c42ecaac01f
#
_cell.length_a   1.000
_cell.length_b   1.000
_cell.length_c   1.000
_cell.angle_alpha   90.00
_cell.angle_beta   90.00
_cell.angle_gamma   90.00
#
_symmetry.space_group_name_H-M   'P 1'
#
loop_
_entity.id
_entity.type
_entity.pdbx_description
1 polymer ?
#
loop_
_entity_poly.entity_id
_entity_poly.type
_entity_poly.pdbx_seq_one_letter_code
_entity_poly.pdbx_strand_id
1 'polypeptide(L)'
;PVATRDDYAAIACKTWIDVRAFGQVFTFKKGGDAEGLSIGIRGPVTIQPAFSLAPVNIVSSQITKSVNLETGDDPDKKAADTMGMKHRVEFGVYKTFGSINVQTAQKTGFTEEDAGAIQEALRTLFRNDATSARPDGSMEVVQLVWWTHNCANGQYSSARVHRSLHVTTGEDGMPILTVDESAIEGLA
;
A
#
# COMPACT_ATOMS: atom_id res chain seq x y z
N PRO A 1 14.20 3.79 -35.61
CA PRO A 1 15.02 3.69 -34.40
C PRO A 1 14.44 2.62 -33.48
N VAL A 2 15.31 1.77 -32.92
CA VAL A 2 14.89 0.74 -31.97
C VAL A 2 14.63 1.46 -30.65
N ALA A 3 13.45 1.25 -30.04
CA ALA A 3 13.09 1.85 -28.75
C ALA A 3 14.10 1.42 -27.67
N THR A 4 14.55 2.37 -26.86
CA THR A 4 15.48 2.17 -25.75
C THR A 4 14.75 1.72 -24.49
N ARG A 5 15.47 1.28 -23.44
CA ARG A 5 14.90 0.99 -22.12
C ARG A 5 14.21 2.21 -21.53
N ASP A 6 14.80 3.40 -21.74
CA ASP A 6 14.26 4.65 -21.23
C ASP A 6 12.96 5.06 -21.96
N ASP A 7 12.86 4.76 -23.26
CA ASP A 7 11.62 4.99 -24.02
C ASP A 7 10.46 4.13 -23.48
N TYR A 8 10.72 2.85 -23.20
CA TYR A 8 9.72 1.97 -22.59
C TYR A 8 9.32 2.44 -21.20
N ALA A 9 10.27 2.84 -20.36
CA ALA A 9 10.00 3.37 -19.02
C ALA A 9 9.15 4.65 -19.10
N ALA A 10 9.49 5.58 -19.99
CA ALA A 10 8.76 6.83 -20.19
C ALA A 10 7.32 6.57 -20.66
N ILE A 11 7.11 5.66 -21.61
CA ILE A 11 5.78 5.28 -22.08
C ILE A 11 4.95 4.66 -20.94
N ALA A 12 5.55 3.75 -20.18
CA ALA A 12 4.87 3.09 -19.06
C ALA A 12 4.44 4.10 -17.99
N CYS A 13 5.34 5.01 -17.59
CA CYS A 13 5.03 6.08 -16.64
C CYS A 13 3.94 7.03 -17.16
N LYS A 14 3.94 7.34 -18.45
CA LYS A 14 2.91 8.18 -19.07
C LYS A 14 1.54 7.50 -19.08
N THR A 15 1.52 6.18 -19.30
CA THR A 15 0.28 5.41 -19.48
C THR A 15 -0.38 5.04 -18.16
N TRP A 16 0.40 4.65 -17.15
CA TRP A 16 -0.10 4.09 -15.90
C TRP A 16 0.32 4.91 -14.68
N ILE A 17 -0.66 5.40 -13.91
CA ILE A 17 -0.43 6.19 -12.71
C ILE A 17 0.29 5.36 -11.61
N ASP A 18 -0.06 4.10 -11.45
CA ASP A 18 0.57 3.18 -10.49
C ASP A 18 2.05 2.98 -10.79
N VAL A 19 2.42 2.82 -12.07
CA VAL A 19 3.82 2.70 -12.49
C VAL A 19 4.60 3.97 -12.21
N ARG A 20 4.07 5.16 -12.55
CA ARG A 20 4.79 6.42 -12.27
C ARG A 20 4.78 6.81 -10.80
N ALA A 21 3.80 6.34 -10.01
CA ALA A 21 3.73 6.58 -8.58
C ALA A 21 4.61 5.63 -7.77
N PHE A 22 4.48 4.33 -7.96
CA PHE A 22 5.12 3.29 -7.15
C PHE A 22 6.29 2.60 -7.83
N GLY A 23 6.36 2.71 -9.15
CA GLY A 23 7.34 1.99 -9.96
C GLY A 23 6.92 0.56 -10.28
N GLN A 24 7.67 -0.07 -11.17
CA GLN A 24 7.42 -1.44 -11.61
C GLN A 24 8.67 -2.06 -12.22
N VAL A 25 8.74 -3.37 -12.22
CA VAL A 25 9.74 -4.13 -12.97
C VAL A 25 9.04 -4.87 -14.10
N PHE A 26 9.41 -4.51 -15.33
CA PHE A 26 8.94 -5.21 -16.54
C PHE A 26 10.00 -6.18 -17.01
N THR A 27 9.60 -7.43 -17.24
CA THR A 27 10.50 -8.47 -17.78
C THR A 27 9.90 -9.00 -19.07
N PHE A 28 10.62 -8.83 -20.17
CA PHE A 28 10.23 -9.31 -21.47
C PHE A 28 11.06 -10.53 -21.83
N LYS A 29 10.41 -11.66 -22.12
CA LYS A 29 11.05 -12.81 -22.74
C LYS A 29 11.22 -12.54 -24.23
N LYS A 30 12.44 -12.60 -24.73
CA LYS A 30 12.68 -12.60 -26.17
C LYS A 30 12.60 -14.03 -26.68
N GLY A 31 11.90 -14.29 -27.78
CA GLY A 31 11.86 -15.60 -28.41
C GLY A 31 13.24 -15.99 -28.95
N GLY A 32 13.69 -17.22 -28.68
CA GLY A 32 15.00 -17.72 -29.06
C GLY A 32 16.08 -17.45 -28.00
N ASP A 33 17.34 -17.74 -28.34
CA ASP A 33 18.56 -17.70 -27.46
C ASP A 33 18.98 -16.28 -27.01
N ALA A 34 18.14 -15.26 -27.15
CA ALA A 34 18.47 -13.90 -26.76
C ALA A 34 18.09 -13.62 -25.29
N GLU A 35 19.00 -12.96 -24.57
CA GLU A 35 18.77 -12.50 -23.20
C GLU A 35 17.48 -11.68 -23.07
N GLY A 36 16.68 -11.98 -22.04
CA GLY A 36 15.48 -11.23 -21.72
C GLY A 36 15.81 -9.78 -21.33
N LEU A 37 14.95 -8.83 -21.70
CA LEU A 37 15.06 -7.43 -21.28
C LEU A 37 14.33 -7.22 -19.98
N SER A 38 15.03 -6.72 -18.96
CA SER A 38 14.41 -6.25 -17.71
C SER A 38 14.53 -4.73 -17.57
N ILE A 39 13.42 -4.08 -17.26
CA ILE A 39 13.33 -2.62 -17.07
C ILE A 39 12.76 -2.37 -15.69
N GLY A 40 13.57 -1.77 -14.80
CA GLY A 40 13.15 -1.36 -13.46
C GLY A 40 12.82 0.13 -13.42
N ILE A 41 11.64 0.47 -12.97
CA ILE A 41 11.19 1.85 -12.73
C ILE A 41 11.02 2.00 -11.22
N ARG A 42 11.66 3.01 -10.64
CA ARG A 42 11.47 3.38 -9.24
C ARG A 42 10.52 4.57 -9.16
N GLY A 43 9.39 4.38 -8.48
CA GLY A 43 8.42 5.45 -8.24
C GLY A 43 8.79 6.35 -7.06
N PRO A 44 8.22 7.57 -6.99
CA PRO A 44 8.42 8.52 -5.90
C PRO A 44 7.68 8.18 -4.62
N VAL A 45 6.55 7.49 -4.71
CA VAL A 45 5.66 7.19 -3.60
C VAL A 45 6.14 5.97 -2.85
N THR A 46 6.28 6.10 -1.54
CA THR A 46 6.61 4.98 -0.64
C THR A 46 5.59 4.93 0.48
N ILE A 47 4.99 3.77 0.71
CA ILE A 47 4.11 3.49 1.85
C ILE A 47 4.76 2.40 2.68
N GLN A 48 4.91 2.65 3.98
CA GLN A 48 5.51 1.73 4.91
C GLN A 48 4.47 0.69 5.39
N PRO A 49 4.91 -0.45 5.96
CA PRO A 49 4.01 -1.35 6.66
C PRO A 49 3.26 -0.63 7.78
N ALA A 50 1.99 -1.00 7.97
CA ALA A 50 1.19 -0.51 9.08
C ALA A 50 1.42 -1.35 10.33
N PHE A 51 1.60 -0.68 11.47
CA PHE A 51 1.79 -1.33 12.75
C PHE A 51 0.67 -0.96 13.73
N SER A 52 0.21 -1.93 14.50
CA SER A 52 -0.77 -1.68 15.55
C SER A 52 -0.18 -0.82 16.66
N LEU A 53 -0.98 0.09 17.20
CA LEU A 53 -0.57 0.99 18.31
C LEU A 53 -0.42 0.24 19.64
N ALA A 54 -1.14 -0.88 19.79
CA ALA A 54 -1.12 -1.75 20.95
C ALA A 54 -1.13 -3.21 20.52
N PRO A 55 -0.79 -4.16 21.40
CA PRO A 55 -0.97 -5.58 21.11
C PRO A 55 -2.41 -5.89 20.71
N VAL A 56 -2.58 -6.68 19.65
CA VAL A 56 -3.90 -7.05 19.14
C VAL A 56 -4.28 -8.47 19.59
N ASN A 57 -5.58 -8.69 19.83
CA ASN A 57 -6.10 -10.02 20.11
C ASN A 57 -6.39 -10.74 18.78
N ILE A 58 -5.83 -11.95 18.65
CA ILE A 58 -6.01 -12.79 17.47
C ILE A 58 -6.94 -13.94 17.81
N VAL A 59 -8.11 -13.95 17.18
CA VAL A 59 -9.08 -15.05 17.26
C VAL A 59 -8.83 -16.03 16.12
N SER A 60 -8.74 -17.31 16.47
CA SER A 60 -8.51 -18.42 15.54
C SER A 60 -9.75 -19.30 15.47
N SER A 61 -10.29 -19.47 14.29
CA SER A 61 -11.46 -20.33 14.03
C SER A 61 -11.11 -21.40 13.01
N GLN A 62 -11.52 -22.62 13.26
CA GLN A 62 -11.39 -23.69 12.29
C GLN A 62 -12.47 -23.53 11.20
N ILE A 63 -12.05 -23.69 9.96
CA ILE A 63 -12.95 -23.76 8.81
C ILE A 63 -12.81 -25.12 8.13
N THR A 64 -13.93 -25.64 7.65
CA THR A 64 -13.96 -26.92 6.94
C THR A 64 -14.65 -26.72 5.59
N LYS A 65 -14.07 -27.28 4.55
CA LYS A 65 -14.67 -27.31 3.23
C LYS A 65 -15.87 -28.29 3.27
N SER A 66 -17.07 -27.79 2.94
CA SER A 66 -18.32 -28.58 3.03
C SER A 66 -18.54 -29.51 1.83
N VAL A 67 -17.84 -29.28 0.72
CA VAL A 67 -17.97 -30.08 -0.51
C VAL A 67 -16.59 -30.48 -1.01
N ASN A 68 -16.34 -31.77 -1.06
CA ASN A 68 -15.10 -32.38 -1.55
C ASN A 68 -15.32 -32.99 -2.92
N LEU A 69 -15.34 -32.16 -3.96
CA LEU A 69 -15.32 -32.62 -5.34
C LEU A 69 -13.89 -32.41 -5.87
N GLU A 70 -13.19 -33.49 -6.20
CA GLU A 70 -12.02 -33.37 -7.06
C GLU A 70 -12.49 -33.11 -8.48
N THR A 71 -11.91 -32.12 -9.12
CA THR A 71 -12.00 -31.91 -10.57
C THR A 71 -11.07 -32.92 -11.23
N GLY A 72 -11.49 -34.14 -11.40
CA GLY A 72 -10.73 -35.20 -12.04
C GLY A 72 -11.66 -36.17 -12.75
N ASP A 73 -11.13 -36.99 -13.65
CA ASP A 73 -11.86 -37.96 -14.47
C ASP A 73 -12.46 -39.15 -13.68
N ASP A 74 -12.20 -39.20 -12.37
CA ASP A 74 -12.68 -40.30 -11.51
C ASP A 74 -13.70 -39.75 -10.48
N PRO A 75 -15.02 -40.01 -10.69
CA PRO A 75 -16.08 -39.53 -9.79
C PRO A 75 -16.08 -40.19 -8.41
N ASP A 76 -15.34 -41.29 -8.21
CA ASP A 76 -15.23 -41.99 -6.93
C ASP A 76 -14.04 -41.49 -6.06
N LYS A 77 -13.17 -40.67 -6.60
CA LYS A 77 -12.10 -40.05 -5.86
C LYS A 77 -12.61 -38.83 -5.10
N LYS A 78 -12.84 -39.01 -3.82
CA LYS A 78 -13.08 -37.88 -2.90
C LYS A 78 -11.75 -37.26 -2.50
N ALA A 79 -11.62 -35.95 -2.66
CA ALA A 79 -10.53 -35.21 -2.05
C ALA A 79 -10.61 -35.36 -0.52
N ALA A 80 -9.46 -35.47 0.15
CA ALA A 80 -9.41 -35.45 1.60
C ALA A 80 -10.11 -34.22 2.16
N ASP A 81 -10.83 -34.37 3.27
CA ASP A 81 -11.44 -33.24 3.96
C ASP A 81 -10.40 -32.18 4.24
N THR A 82 -10.62 -30.99 3.71
CA THR A 82 -9.70 -29.89 3.86
C THR A 82 -10.14 -29.05 5.04
N MET A 83 -9.42 -29.16 6.15
CA MET A 83 -9.55 -28.29 7.29
C MET A 83 -8.53 -27.17 7.19
N GLY A 84 -8.93 -25.95 7.53
CA GLY A 84 -8.06 -24.79 7.61
C GLY A 84 -8.32 -24.01 8.87
N MET A 85 -7.37 -23.15 9.23
CA MET A 85 -7.55 -22.17 10.30
C MET A 85 -7.72 -20.79 9.69
N LYS A 86 -8.71 -20.06 10.16
CA LYS A 86 -8.89 -18.63 9.85
C LYS A 86 -8.55 -17.81 11.09
N HIS A 87 -7.54 -16.97 10.95
CA HIS A 87 -7.11 -16.04 11.99
C HIS A 87 -7.63 -14.65 11.67
N ARG A 88 -8.11 -13.94 12.67
CA ARG A 88 -8.55 -12.54 12.53
C ARG A 88 -8.18 -11.75 13.76
N VAL A 89 -7.91 -10.47 13.57
CA VAL A 89 -7.79 -9.48 14.65
C VAL A 89 -9.22 -9.06 15.04
N GLU A 90 -9.51 -9.05 16.34
CA GLU A 90 -10.81 -8.62 16.85
C GLU A 90 -10.99 -7.11 16.70
N PHE A 91 -9.99 -6.36 17.15
CA PHE A 91 -9.92 -4.91 17.07
C PHE A 91 -8.47 -4.47 17.06
N GLY A 92 -8.18 -3.38 16.35
CA GLY A 92 -6.85 -2.78 16.37
C GLY A 92 -6.82 -1.46 15.61
N VAL A 93 -6.08 -0.51 16.15
CA VAL A 93 -5.74 0.74 15.46
C VAL A 93 -4.34 0.61 14.90
N TYR A 94 -4.19 0.88 13.63
CA TYR A 94 -2.93 0.74 12.90
C TYR A 94 -2.45 2.10 12.41
N LYS A 95 -1.15 2.32 12.50
CA LYS A 95 -0.48 3.52 11.98
C LYS A 95 0.52 3.13 10.92
N THR A 96 0.47 3.82 9.80
CA THR A 96 1.47 3.73 8.73
C THR A 96 1.98 5.12 8.37
N PHE A 97 3.11 5.17 7.71
CA PHE A 97 3.68 6.38 7.14
C PHE A 97 4.01 6.19 5.68
N GLY A 98 4.08 7.29 4.96
CA GLY A 98 4.51 7.32 3.58
C GLY A 98 5.32 8.58 3.28
N SER A 99 5.89 8.62 2.10
CA SER A 99 6.57 9.81 1.59
C SER A 99 6.53 9.85 0.07
N ILE A 100 6.59 11.06 -0.48
CA ILE A 100 6.74 11.32 -1.91
C ILE A 100 8.05 12.04 -2.14
N ASN A 101 8.93 11.43 -2.93
CA ASN A 101 10.25 11.98 -3.24
C ASN A 101 10.20 12.80 -4.52
N VAL A 102 10.44 14.12 -4.41
CA VAL A 102 10.33 15.07 -5.54
C VAL A 102 11.34 14.77 -6.65
N GLN A 103 12.59 14.42 -6.32
CA GLN A 103 13.61 14.12 -7.33
C GLN A 103 13.27 12.86 -8.14
N THR A 104 12.61 11.88 -7.51
CA THR A 104 12.13 10.69 -8.21
C THR A 104 10.85 10.99 -9.02
N ALA A 105 9.95 11.85 -8.48
CA ALA A 105 8.76 12.33 -9.18
C ALA A 105 9.11 12.98 -10.52
N GLN A 106 10.14 13.83 -10.53
CA GLN A 106 10.64 14.46 -11.75
C GLN A 106 11.10 13.46 -12.81
N LYS A 107 11.65 12.31 -12.40
CA LYS A 107 12.09 11.26 -13.34
C LYS A 107 10.95 10.44 -13.92
N THR A 108 9.89 10.21 -13.16
CA THR A 108 8.75 9.41 -13.62
C THR A 108 7.65 10.25 -14.25
N GLY A 109 7.72 11.58 -14.13
CA GLY A 109 6.66 12.48 -14.56
C GLY A 109 5.45 12.50 -13.62
N PHE A 110 5.64 12.10 -12.35
CA PHE A 110 4.62 12.19 -11.31
C PHE A 110 4.35 13.65 -10.95
N THR A 111 3.07 14.02 -10.89
CA THR A 111 2.60 15.40 -10.76
C THR A 111 1.90 15.65 -9.41
N GLU A 112 1.59 16.93 -9.13
CA GLU A 112 0.75 17.32 -7.99
C GLU A 112 -0.68 16.75 -8.10
N GLU A 113 -1.21 16.62 -9.32
CA GLU A 113 -2.51 15.98 -9.55
C GLU A 113 -2.47 14.49 -9.17
N ASP A 114 -1.38 13.80 -9.52
CA ASP A 114 -1.16 12.42 -9.10
C ASP A 114 -1.03 12.31 -7.57
N ALA A 115 -0.37 13.28 -6.92
CA ALA A 115 -0.26 13.32 -5.47
C ALA A 115 -1.64 13.48 -4.80
N GLY A 116 -2.49 14.35 -5.34
CA GLY A 116 -3.88 14.51 -4.93
C GLY A 116 -4.70 13.22 -5.11
N ALA A 117 -4.49 12.52 -6.22
CA ALA A 117 -5.14 11.23 -6.47
C ALA A 117 -4.70 10.15 -5.45
N ILE A 118 -3.42 10.09 -5.11
CA ILE A 118 -2.90 9.19 -4.05
C ILE A 118 -3.48 9.56 -2.68
N GLN A 119 -3.53 10.86 -2.35
CA GLN A 119 -4.13 11.33 -1.10
C GLN A 119 -5.60 10.89 -0.98
N GLU A 120 -6.39 11.08 -2.03
CA GLU A 120 -7.80 10.67 -2.06
C GLU A 120 -7.95 9.13 -2.00
N ALA A 121 -7.10 8.39 -2.72
CA ALA A 121 -7.09 6.93 -2.66
C ALA A 121 -6.78 6.42 -1.26
N LEU A 122 -5.84 7.03 -0.54
CA LEU A 122 -5.54 6.69 0.85
C LEU A 122 -6.70 7.02 1.78
N ARG A 123 -7.36 8.16 1.59
CA ARG A 123 -8.52 8.58 2.40
C ARG A 123 -9.73 7.66 2.24
N THR A 124 -9.86 7.05 1.07
CA THR A 124 -11.00 6.20 0.71
C THR A 124 -10.64 4.72 0.61
N LEU A 125 -9.47 4.33 1.13
CA LEU A 125 -8.83 3.04 0.88
C LEU A 125 -9.75 1.82 1.10
N PHE A 126 -10.62 1.87 2.11
CA PHE A 126 -11.51 0.76 2.47
C PHE A 126 -12.97 0.96 2.01
N ARG A 127 -13.24 1.97 1.16
CA ARG A 127 -14.56 2.10 0.56
C ARG A 127 -14.72 1.10 -0.58
N ASN A 128 -15.82 0.34 -0.56
CA ASN A 128 -16.12 -0.71 -1.54
C ASN A 128 -15.02 -1.79 -1.67
N ASP A 129 -14.29 -2.06 -0.59
CA ASP A 129 -13.22 -3.07 -0.54
C ASP A 129 -13.63 -4.29 0.31
N ALA A 130 -14.89 -4.67 0.29
CA ALA A 130 -15.40 -5.82 1.02
C ALA A 130 -14.88 -7.14 0.43
N THR A 131 -14.30 -7.98 1.28
CA THR A 131 -13.87 -9.34 0.93
C THR A 131 -14.15 -10.28 2.09
N SER A 132 -13.96 -11.59 1.90
CA SER A 132 -14.06 -12.57 3.00
C SER A 132 -13.03 -12.35 4.12
N ALA A 133 -11.89 -11.69 3.81
CA ALA A 133 -10.87 -11.31 4.79
C ALA A 133 -11.18 -9.95 5.43
N ARG A 134 -11.88 -9.08 4.73
CA ARG A 134 -12.30 -7.74 5.16
C ARG A 134 -13.82 -7.60 4.91
N PRO A 135 -14.67 -8.09 5.82
CA PRO A 135 -16.12 -7.88 5.71
C PRO A 135 -16.45 -6.39 5.62
N ASP A 136 -17.56 -6.06 5.00
CA ASP A 136 -18.01 -4.68 4.87
C ASP A 136 -18.11 -4.00 6.25
N GLY A 137 -17.60 -2.77 6.34
CA GLY A 137 -17.54 -2.01 7.59
C GLY A 137 -16.51 -2.50 8.63
N SER A 138 -15.67 -3.50 8.30
CA SER A 138 -14.65 -4.01 9.23
C SER A 138 -13.36 -3.19 9.28
N MET A 139 -13.14 -2.32 8.32
CA MET A 139 -11.96 -1.45 8.25
C MET A 139 -12.34 -0.07 7.75
N GLU A 140 -11.71 0.96 8.32
CA GLU A 140 -11.87 2.34 7.88
C GLU A 140 -10.59 3.13 8.04
N VAL A 141 -10.44 4.20 7.28
CA VAL A 141 -9.40 5.21 7.49
C VAL A 141 -9.97 6.24 8.46
N VAL A 142 -9.49 6.21 9.70
CA VAL A 142 -9.94 7.14 10.74
C VAL A 142 -9.42 8.54 10.46
N GLN A 143 -8.14 8.66 10.09
CA GLN A 143 -7.54 9.95 9.77
C GLN A 143 -6.35 9.79 8.85
N LEU A 144 -6.21 10.73 7.91
CA LEU A 144 -5.04 10.93 7.06
C LEU A 144 -4.43 12.28 7.41
N VAL A 145 -3.16 12.28 7.80
CA VAL A 145 -2.36 13.50 8.02
C VAL A 145 -1.43 13.66 6.84
N TRP A 146 -1.49 14.81 6.19
CA TRP A 146 -0.71 15.11 5.00
C TRP A 146 0.14 16.34 5.25
N TRP A 147 1.44 16.23 5.08
CA TRP A 147 2.39 17.33 5.23
C TRP A 147 2.98 17.72 3.89
N THR A 148 2.99 19.01 3.60
CA THR A 148 3.58 19.55 2.38
C THR A 148 4.81 20.39 2.71
N HIS A 149 5.96 19.99 2.18
CA HIS A 149 7.18 20.75 2.28
C HIS A 149 7.21 21.89 1.26
N ASN A 150 7.79 23.03 1.61
CA ASN A 150 7.94 24.17 0.72
C ASN A 150 9.17 24.09 -0.20
N CYS A 151 9.93 23.01 -0.14
CA CYS A 151 11.12 22.79 -0.96
C CYS A 151 11.30 21.30 -1.32
N ALA A 152 11.93 21.07 -2.47
CA ALA A 152 12.12 19.73 -3.03
C ALA A 152 12.95 18.77 -2.17
N ASN A 153 13.84 19.30 -1.34
CA ASN A 153 14.66 18.49 -0.43
C ASN A 153 13.98 18.20 0.92
N GLY A 154 12.81 18.83 1.15
CA GLY A 154 12.12 18.79 2.44
C GLY A 154 12.72 19.77 3.46
N GLN A 155 11.84 20.46 4.21
CA GLN A 155 12.26 21.36 5.32
C GLN A 155 12.83 20.56 6.48
N TYR A 156 12.30 19.34 6.69
CA TYR A 156 12.69 18.43 7.76
C TYR A 156 12.86 17.02 7.20
N SER A 157 13.64 16.20 7.90
CA SER A 157 13.73 14.78 7.57
C SER A 157 12.39 14.08 7.85
N SER A 158 12.04 13.08 7.03
CA SER A 158 10.83 12.28 7.23
C SER A 158 10.73 11.72 8.65
N ALA A 159 11.85 11.31 9.23
CA ALA A 159 11.89 10.81 10.60
C ALA A 159 11.48 11.86 11.64
N ARG A 160 11.82 13.14 11.43
CA ARG A 160 11.40 14.24 12.31
C ARG A 160 9.91 14.52 12.16
N VAL A 161 9.43 14.58 10.91
CA VAL A 161 8.01 14.76 10.62
C VAL A 161 7.17 13.61 11.20
N HIS A 162 7.59 12.37 11.00
CA HIS A 162 6.86 11.23 11.54
C HIS A 162 6.82 11.20 13.07
N ARG A 163 7.89 11.67 13.74
CA ARG A 163 7.92 11.75 15.22
C ARG A 163 7.11 12.89 15.79
N SER A 164 6.78 13.92 15.03
CA SER A 164 5.89 14.99 15.49
C SER A 164 4.44 14.52 15.68
N LEU A 165 4.05 13.42 15.03
CA LEU A 165 2.73 12.83 15.18
C LEU A 165 2.69 11.85 16.35
N HIS A 166 1.98 12.25 17.40
CA HIS A 166 1.66 11.39 18.54
C HIS A 166 0.25 10.85 18.40
N VAL A 167 0.10 9.55 18.63
CA VAL A 167 -1.20 8.89 18.60
C VAL A 167 -1.36 8.13 19.90
N THR A 168 -2.42 8.42 20.64
CA THR A 168 -2.82 7.74 21.86
C THR A 168 -4.21 7.13 21.67
N THR A 169 -4.61 6.24 22.56
CA THR A 169 -5.95 5.65 22.54
C THR A 169 -6.80 6.34 23.61
N GLY A 170 -7.97 6.84 23.22
CA GLY A 170 -8.95 7.39 24.11
C GLY A 170 -9.64 6.31 24.97
N GLU A 171 -10.44 6.73 25.93
CA GLU A 171 -11.23 5.83 26.80
C GLU A 171 -12.27 5.00 26.02
N ASP A 172 -12.72 5.53 24.89
CA ASP A 172 -13.63 4.86 23.95
C ASP A 172 -12.93 3.89 22.96
N GLY A 173 -11.60 3.74 23.09
CA GLY A 173 -10.78 2.93 22.21
C GLY A 173 -10.40 3.63 20.90
N MET A 174 -10.91 4.84 20.64
CA MET A 174 -10.60 5.58 19.41
C MET A 174 -9.25 6.30 19.49
N PRO A 175 -8.54 6.47 18.36
CA PRO A 175 -7.26 7.16 18.37
C PRO A 175 -7.44 8.67 18.57
N ILE A 176 -6.61 9.22 19.45
CA ILE A 176 -6.44 10.67 19.64
C ILE A 176 -5.10 11.04 19.02
N LEU A 177 -5.14 11.92 18.02
CA LEU A 177 -3.98 12.40 17.31
C LEU A 177 -3.59 13.80 17.79
N THR A 178 -2.30 13.98 18.06
CA THR A 178 -1.71 15.30 18.34
C THR A 178 -0.44 15.47 17.53
N VAL A 179 -0.25 16.67 16.98
CA VAL A 179 0.96 17.04 16.24
C VAL A 179 1.77 18.01 17.05
N ASP A 180 3.04 17.72 17.27
CA ASP A 180 4.00 18.67 17.83
C ASP A 180 4.44 19.66 16.75
N GLU A 181 3.69 20.73 16.60
CA GLU A 181 3.96 21.78 15.61
C GLU A 181 5.31 22.47 15.83
N SER A 182 5.80 22.53 17.08
CA SER A 182 7.11 23.13 17.37
C SER A 182 8.27 22.32 16.80
N ALA A 183 8.09 21.02 16.62
CA ALA A 183 9.06 20.14 16.00
C ALA A 183 9.16 20.35 14.48
N ILE A 184 8.10 20.87 13.84
CA ILE A 184 7.96 21.02 12.37
C ILE A 184 7.43 22.40 11.99
N GLU A 185 7.93 23.44 12.66
CA GLU A 185 7.49 24.83 12.45
C GLU A 185 7.53 25.23 10.97
N GLY A 186 6.44 25.83 10.48
CA GLY A 186 6.31 26.28 9.09
C GLY A 186 6.10 25.15 8.06
N LEU A 187 5.81 23.92 8.49
CA LEU A 187 5.36 22.85 7.62
C LEU A 187 3.83 22.91 7.51
N ALA A 188 3.31 22.93 6.28
CA ALA A 188 1.88 22.98 5.99
C ALA A 188 1.26 21.58 5.88
#